data_c274fca36cdc77a28636ca1cd86fd01c
#
_entry.id   c274fca36cdc77a28636ca1cd86fd01c
#
_cell.length_a   1.000
_cell.length_b   1.000
_cell.length_c   1.000
_cell.angle_alpha   90.00
_cell.angle_beta   90.00
_cell.angle_gamma   90.00
#
_symmetry.space_group_name_H-M   'P 1'
#
loop_
_entity.id
_entity.type
_entity.pdbx_description
1 polymer ?
#
loop_
_entity_poly.entity_id
_entity_poly.type
_entity_poly.pdbx_seq_one_letter_code
_entity_poly.pdbx_strand_id
1 'polypeptide(L)'
;SELHSSKFSVKVDSVVASGKIYEQIVEVSSMINANLIVMGTNGSPKGVIKKFIGSNAERVVRLSNIPVITIKENTSTENFDNIILPLDLGKETKEKVTFAIEYARYWNSTIRIVSVFLKDNTNEKNILIKNLNQVSNFISNAGVKCTSELIEGEKKQSLGDFVINYEKKFDSDLIIIMTKKEELALSNNLSVTARYIIHNSK
;
A
#
# COMPACT_ATOMS: atom_id res chain seq x y z
N SER A 1 -11.77 9.25 -23.80
CA SER A 1 -12.29 8.02 -23.16
C SER A 1 -12.47 6.87 -24.15
N GLU A 2 -12.89 7.11 -25.39
CA GLU A 2 -13.11 6.07 -26.42
C GLU A 2 -11.82 5.33 -26.85
N LEU A 3 -10.66 6.02 -26.88
CA LEU A 3 -9.37 5.44 -27.29
C LEU A 3 -8.81 4.38 -26.32
N HIS A 4 -9.19 4.40 -25.05
CA HIS A 4 -8.73 3.39 -24.07
C HIS A 4 -9.65 2.17 -23.98
N SER A 5 -10.96 2.35 -24.17
CA SER A 5 -11.92 1.23 -24.11
C SER A 5 -11.73 0.23 -25.24
N SER A 6 -11.33 0.69 -26.45
CA SER A 6 -11.15 -0.19 -27.61
C SER A 6 -9.93 -1.11 -27.52
N LYS A 7 -8.88 -0.72 -26.77
CA LYS A 7 -7.64 -1.48 -26.66
C LYS A 7 -7.74 -2.65 -25.67
N PHE A 8 -8.62 -2.59 -24.67
CA PHE A 8 -8.66 -3.55 -23.59
C PHE A 8 -10.03 -4.21 -23.36
N SER A 9 -11.03 -3.96 -24.21
CA SER A 9 -12.41 -4.45 -24.07
C SER A 9 -13.03 -4.16 -22.67
N VAL A 10 -12.67 -3.02 -22.08
CA VAL A 10 -13.12 -2.58 -20.77
C VAL A 10 -14.14 -1.46 -20.93
N LYS A 11 -15.27 -1.55 -20.23
CA LYS A 11 -16.24 -0.46 -20.17
C LYS A 11 -15.63 0.71 -19.38
N VAL A 12 -15.60 1.90 -19.99
CA VAL A 12 -15.11 3.13 -19.38
C VAL A 12 -16.24 4.14 -19.31
N ASP A 13 -16.64 4.51 -18.10
CA ASP A 13 -17.59 5.59 -17.86
C ASP A 13 -16.86 6.81 -17.27
N SER A 14 -17.38 8.02 -17.51
CA SER A 14 -16.83 9.26 -16.95
C SER A 14 -17.89 9.98 -16.11
N VAL A 15 -17.47 10.49 -14.96
CA VAL A 15 -18.30 11.25 -14.03
C VAL A 15 -17.68 12.63 -13.84
N VAL A 16 -18.49 13.68 -13.93
CA VAL A 16 -18.11 15.05 -13.57
C VAL A 16 -18.84 15.40 -12.26
N ALA A 17 -18.07 15.74 -11.25
CA ALA A 17 -18.61 16.10 -9.94
C ALA A 17 -18.15 17.51 -9.55
N SER A 18 -18.93 18.19 -8.71
CA SER A 18 -18.63 19.53 -8.19
C SER A 18 -18.48 19.47 -6.68
N GLY A 19 -17.43 20.10 -6.14
CA GLY A 19 -17.15 20.13 -4.72
C GLY A 19 -15.67 19.96 -4.39
N LYS A 20 -15.35 19.53 -3.17
CA LYS A 20 -13.97 19.25 -2.79
C LYS A 20 -13.53 17.91 -3.40
N ILE A 21 -12.43 17.93 -4.14
CA ILE A 21 -11.92 16.80 -4.95
C ILE A 21 -11.91 15.50 -4.14
N TYR A 22 -11.31 15.48 -2.96
CA TYR A 22 -11.18 14.27 -2.15
C TYR A 22 -12.53 13.74 -1.63
N GLU A 23 -13.49 14.63 -1.32
CA GLU A 23 -14.85 14.23 -0.90
C GLU A 23 -15.58 13.58 -2.07
N GLN A 24 -15.51 14.20 -3.25
CA GLN A 24 -16.19 13.69 -4.45
C GLN A 24 -15.62 12.36 -4.93
N ILE A 25 -14.30 12.15 -4.86
CA ILE A 25 -13.70 10.85 -5.20
C ILE A 25 -14.23 9.74 -4.28
N VAL A 26 -14.27 9.96 -2.98
CA VAL A 26 -14.76 8.98 -1.99
C VAL A 26 -16.26 8.74 -2.15
N GLU A 27 -17.04 9.78 -2.37
CA GLU A 27 -18.50 9.70 -2.59
C GLU A 27 -18.81 8.90 -3.86
N VAL A 28 -18.20 9.26 -4.99
CA VAL A 28 -18.40 8.55 -6.27
C VAL A 28 -17.97 7.09 -6.13
N SER A 29 -16.83 6.80 -5.47
CA SER A 29 -16.40 5.41 -5.27
C SER A 29 -17.43 4.57 -4.51
N SER A 30 -18.11 5.17 -3.53
CA SER A 30 -19.20 4.52 -2.79
C SER A 30 -20.45 4.34 -3.64
N MET A 31 -20.82 5.35 -4.42
CA MET A 31 -22.03 5.31 -5.29
C MET A 31 -21.95 4.21 -6.36
N ILE A 32 -20.77 4.00 -6.94
CA ILE A 32 -20.55 2.97 -7.97
C ILE A 32 -20.12 1.61 -7.39
N ASN A 33 -20.07 1.46 -6.06
CA ASN A 33 -19.53 0.28 -5.37
C ASN A 33 -18.14 -0.12 -5.87
N ALA A 34 -17.22 0.86 -5.99
CA ALA A 34 -15.87 0.62 -6.45
C ALA A 34 -15.10 -0.32 -5.50
N ASN A 35 -14.28 -1.21 -6.05
CA ASN A 35 -13.40 -2.09 -5.28
C ASN A 35 -12.01 -1.48 -5.03
N LEU A 36 -11.65 -0.45 -5.80
CA LEU A 36 -10.32 0.15 -5.77
C LEU A 36 -10.40 1.59 -6.27
N ILE A 37 -9.64 2.47 -5.63
CA ILE A 37 -9.33 3.82 -6.15
C ILE A 37 -7.88 3.81 -6.63
N VAL A 38 -7.63 4.30 -7.85
CA VAL A 38 -6.28 4.52 -8.38
C VAL A 38 -6.12 5.99 -8.66
N MET A 39 -5.09 6.63 -8.09
CA MET A 39 -4.90 8.07 -8.26
C MET A 39 -3.42 8.48 -8.25
N GLY A 40 -3.09 9.52 -9.00
CA GLY A 40 -1.78 10.16 -8.94
C GLY A 40 -1.56 10.93 -7.64
N THR A 41 -0.32 10.95 -7.17
CA THR A 41 0.06 11.70 -5.95
C THR A 41 0.31 13.19 -6.21
N ASN A 42 0.61 13.58 -7.45
CA ASN A 42 0.98 14.94 -7.84
C ASN A 42 -0.17 15.64 -8.56
N GLY A 43 -0.81 16.59 -7.90
CA GLY A 43 -1.77 17.52 -8.49
C GLY A 43 -1.18 18.94 -8.62
N SER A 44 0.12 19.10 -8.89
CA SER A 44 0.76 20.43 -8.88
C SER A 44 0.97 21.01 -10.27
N PRO A 45 0.90 22.36 -10.43
CA PRO A 45 1.32 23.04 -11.64
C PRO A 45 2.78 22.74 -11.97
N LYS A 46 3.09 22.64 -13.26
CA LYS A 46 4.43 22.42 -13.80
C LYS A 46 5.48 23.33 -13.12
N GLY A 47 6.54 22.72 -12.57
CA GLY A 47 7.75 23.44 -12.18
C GLY A 47 8.20 23.34 -10.71
N VAL A 48 7.48 22.68 -9.83
CA VAL A 48 7.92 22.44 -8.45
C VAL A 48 8.01 20.95 -8.21
N ILE A 49 9.23 20.43 -8.12
CA ILE A 49 9.50 19.04 -7.67
C ILE A 49 9.11 18.97 -6.19
N LYS A 50 7.84 18.64 -5.92
CA LYS A 50 7.39 18.36 -4.56
C LYS A 50 7.57 16.86 -4.31
N LYS A 51 8.49 16.52 -3.43
CA LYS A 51 8.64 15.16 -2.84
C LYS A 51 7.46 14.74 -1.95
N PHE A 52 6.35 15.47 -1.97
CA PHE A 52 5.22 15.26 -1.05
C PHE A 52 3.99 14.83 -1.83
N ILE A 53 3.26 13.87 -1.27
CA ILE A 53 1.90 13.55 -1.69
C ILE A 53 1.04 14.84 -1.69
N GLY A 54 0.28 15.03 -2.75
CA GLY A 54 -0.71 16.10 -2.83
C GLY A 54 -1.77 15.95 -1.73
N SER A 55 -2.22 17.07 -1.16
CA SER A 55 -3.19 17.11 -0.08
C SER A 55 -4.49 16.32 -0.38
N ASN A 56 -4.89 16.24 -1.65
CA ASN A 56 -6.07 15.47 -2.06
C ASN A 56 -5.83 13.96 -1.97
N ALA A 57 -4.67 13.46 -2.42
CA ALA A 57 -4.35 12.03 -2.35
C ALA A 57 -4.26 11.56 -0.88
N GLU A 58 -3.58 12.31 -0.01
CA GLU A 58 -3.53 12.00 1.41
C GLU A 58 -4.93 11.97 2.05
N ARG A 59 -5.81 12.91 1.69
CA ARG A 59 -7.20 12.95 2.20
C ARG A 59 -8.03 11.78 1.68
N VAL A 60 -7.91 11.41 0.40
CA VAL A 60 -8.59 10.24 -0.16
C VAL A 60 -8.16 8.97 0.55
N VAL A 61 -6.85 8.73 0.69
CA VAL A 61 -6.30 7.56 1.43
C VAL A 61 -6.83 7.51 2.87
N ARG A 62 -6.95 8.66 3.53
CA ARG A 62 -7.45 8.74 4.90
C ARG A 62 -8.94 8.46 5.03
N LEU A 63 -9.75 8.92 4.07
CA LEU A 63 -11.21 8.89 4.13
C LEU A 63 -11.81 7.66 3.46
N SER A 64 -11.09 7.04 2.53
CA SER A 64 -11.58 5.87 1.80
C SER A 64 -11.78 4.66 2.73
N ASN A 65 -12.86 3.92 2.47
CA ASN A 65 -13.13 2.61 3.08
C ASN A 65 -12.72 1.44 2.17
N ILE A 66 -12.24 1.73 0.97
CA ILE A 66 -11.73 0.75 0.01
C ILE A 66 -10.23 1.02 -0.26
N PRO A 67 -9.49 0.05 -0.77
CA PRO A 67 -8.07 0.23 -1.10
C PRO A 67 -7.82 1.41 -2.03
N VAL A 68 -6.71 2.11 -1.82
CA VAL A 68 -6.27 3.23 -2.66
C VAL A 68 -4.84 2.98 -3.12
N ILE A 69 -4.65 2.83 -4.43
CA ILE A 69 -3.31 2.83 -5.04
C ILE A 69 -2.93 4.27 -5.37
N THR A 70 -1.80 4.71 -4.84
CA THR A 70 -1.21 6.00 -5.16
C THR A 70 -0.03 5.82 -6.09
N ILE A 71 0.00 6.55 -7.22
CA ILE A 71 1.02 6.43 -8.25
C ILE A 71 1.78 7.75 -8.36
N LYS A 72 3.12 7.70 -8.39
CA LYS A 72 3.96 8.88 -8.62
C LYS A 72 4.25 9.10 -10.11
N GLU A 73 4.65 10.34 -10.46
CA GLU A 73 4.78 10.81 -11.84
C GLU A 73 5.76 9.98 -12.71
N ASN A 74 6.79 9.41 -12.11
CA ASN A 74 7.83 8.67 -12.83
C ASN A 74 7.73 7.14 -12.64
N THR A 75 6.58 6.64 -12.21
CA THR A 75 6.37 5.21 -12.07
C THR A 75 6.13 4.59 -13.45
N SER A 76 7.06 3.77 -13.91
CA SER A 76 6.99 3.06 -15.21
C SER A 76 6.91 1.55 -14.97
N THR A 77 5.97 1.09 -14.18
CA THR A 77 5.78 -0.34 -13.94
C THR A 77 4.78 -0.90 -14.95
N GLU A 78 5.22 -1.84 -15.79
CA GLU A 78 4.35 -2.57 -16.71
C GLU A 78 3.75 -3.81 -16.05
N ASN A 79 4.46 -4.39 -15.07
CA ASN A 79 4.06 -5.56 -14.30
C ASN A 79 4.22 -5.30 -12.80
N PHE A 80 3.48 -6.06 -11.99
CA PHE A 80 3.61 -6.04 -10.53
C PHE A 80 4.27 -7.34 -10.06
N ASP A 81 5.54 -7.57 -10.41
CA ASP A 81 6.24 -8.82 -10.14
C ASP A 81 6.59 -9.00 -8.66
N ASN A 82 6.91 -7.89 -7.96
CA ASN A 82 7.33 -7.89 -6.57
C ASN A 82 6.45 -6.99 -5.70
N ILE A 83 5.68 -7.59 -4.79
CA ILE A 83 4.83 -6.89 -3.82
C ILE A 83 5.49 -6.95 -2.45
N ILE A 84 5.81 -5.80 -1.84
CA ILE A 84 6.25 -5.74 -0.45
C ILE A 84 5.04 -5.70 0.47
N LEU A 85 5.07 -6.55 1.49
CA LEU A 85 4.05 -6.65 2.53
C LEU A 85 4.72 -6.47 3.91
N PRO A 86 4.83 -5.23 4.43
CA PRO A 86 5.36 -5.01 5.77
C PRO A 86 4.39 -5.56 6.80
N LEU A 87 4.89 -6.35 7.77
CA LEU A 87 4.11 -6.83 8.90
C LEU A 87 4.64 -6.23 10.20
N ASP A 88 3.73 -5.76 11.02
CA ASP A 88 3.96 -5.40 12.42
C ASP A 88 3.21 -6.34 13.36
N LEU A 89 3.18 -6.03 14.64
CA LEU A 89 2.45 -6.81 15.65
C LEU A 89 0.94 -6.50 15.68
N GLY A 90 0.45 -5.66 14.78
CA GLY A 90 -0.95 -5.24 14.71
C GLY A 90 -1.89 -6.38 14.30
N LYS A 91 -3.17 -6.26 14.68
CA LYS A 91 -4.23 -7.24 14.37
C LYS A 91 -4.74 -7.16 12.92
N GLU A 92 -4.44 -6.07 12.22
CA GLU A 92 -4.96 -5.75 10.87
C GLU A 92 -4.34 -6.60 9.74
N THR A 93 -3.56 -7.61 10.13
CA THR A 93 -2.78 -8.44 9.21
C THR A 93 -3.65 -9.22 8.22
N LYS A 94 -4.83 -9.70 8.65
CA LYS A 94 -5.67 -10.58 7.80
C LYS A 94 -6.17 -9.89 6.54
N GLU A 95 -6.74 -8.70 6.67
CA GLU A 95 -7.31 -7.95 5.54
C GLU A 95 -6.22 -7.59 4.53
N LYS A 96 -5.10 -7.04 5.01
CA LYS A 96 -3.95 -6.71 4.18
C LYS A 96 -3.39 -7.91 3.43
N VAL A 97 -3.27 -9.07 4.09
CA VAL A 97 -2.76 -10.31 3.49
C VAL A 97 -3.73 -10.82 2.43
N THR A 98 -5.04 -10.75 2.66
CA THR A 98 -6.05 -11.15 1.67
C THR A 98 -5.93 -10.32 0.40
N PHE A 99 -5.86 -8.99 0.51
CA PHE A 99 -5.61 -8.13 -0.65
C PHE A 99 -4.31 -8.46 -1.36
N ALA A 100 -3.22 -8.67 -0.61
CA ALA A 100 -1.93 -9.02 -1.21
C ALA A 100 -2.02 -10.32 -2.02
N ILE A 101 -2.73 -11.34 -1.54
CA ILE A 101 -2.95 -12.60 -2.25
C ILE A 101 -3.77 -12.39 -3.52
N GLU A 102 -4.85 -11.60 -3.46
CA GLU A 102 -5.70 -11.31 -4.61
C GLU A 102 -4.90 -10.62 -5.72
N TYR A 103 -4.16 -9.58 -5.39
CA TYR A 103 -3.30 -8.87 -6.34
C TYR A 103 -2.19 -9.76 -6.88
N ALA A 104 -1.51 -10.52 -6.02
CA ALA A 104 -0.44 -11.40 -6.45
C ALA A 104 -0.91 -12.51 -7.40
N ARG A 105 -2.11 -13.03 -7.21
CA ARG A 105 -2.72 -13.98 -8.14
C ARG A 105 -3.03 -13.37 -9.50
N TYR A 106 -3.53 -12.13 -9.50
CA TYR A 106 -3.90 -11.43 -10.71
C TYR A 106 -2.68 -11.17 -11.60
N TRP A 107 -1.56 -10.75 -11.02
CA TRP A 107 -0.33 -10.41 -11.74
C TRP A 107 0.76 -11.49 -11.70
N ASN A 108 0.50 -12.65 -11.08
CA ASN A 108 1.50 -13.71 -10.84
C ASN A 108 2.73 -13.21 -10.07
N SER A 109 2.52 -12.32 -9.12
CA SER A 109 3.55 -11.65 -8.33
C SER A 109 4.14 -12.55 -7.26
N THR A 110 5.33 -12.18 -6.77
CA THR A 110 5.92 -12.69 -5.54
C THR A 110 5.66 -11.73 -4.39
N ILE A 111 5.06 -12.21 -3.29
CA ILE A 111 4.89 -11.40 -2.07
C ILE A 111 6.15 -11.49 -1.23
N ARG A 112 6.74 -10.34 -0.91
CA ARG A 112 7.90 -10.20 -0.02
C ARG A 112 7.45 -9.68 1.32
N ILE A 113 7.35 -10.58 2.31
CA ILE A 113 6.93 -10.24 3.66
C ILE A 113 8.15 -9.73 4.42
N VAL A 114 8.03 -8.58 5.06
CA VAL A 114 9.11 -8.00 5.87
C VAL A 114 8.59 -7.53 7.22
N SER A 115 9.31 -7.91 8.29
CA SER A 115 9.11 -7.39 9.65
C SER A 115 10.41 -6.84 10.19
N VAL A 116 10.33 -5.91 11.12
CA VAL A 116 11.49 -5.29 11.77
C VAL A 116 11.36 -5.43 13.28
N PHE A 117 12.43 -5.82 13.95
CA PHE A 117 12.51 -5.82 15.42
C PHE A 117 13.72 -5.03 15.89
N LEU A 118 13.61 -4.46 17.08
CA LEU A 118 14.76 -3.79 17.72
C LEU A 118 15.61 -4.82 18.47
N LYS A 119 16.93 -4.71 18.37
CA LYS A 119 17.93 -5.66 18.87
C LYS A 119 17.73 -6.09 20.33
N ASP A 120 17.25 -5.20 21.18
CA ASP A 120 17.11 -5.42 22.61
C ASP A 120 15.78 -6.09 23.00
N ASN A 121 14.90 -6.43 22.03
CA ASN A 121 13.56 -6.96 22.30
C ASN A 121 13.39 -8.40 21.79
N THR A 122 13.94 -9.36 22.54
CA THR A 122 13.87 -10.80 22.21
C THR A 122 12.43 -11.33 22.18
N ASN A 123 11.56 -10.83 23.04
CA ASN A 123 10.15 -11.25 23.06
C ASN A 123 9.44 -10.83 21.79
N GLU A 124 9.62 -9.60 21.35
CA GLU A 124 9.09 -9.08 20.08
C GLU A 124 9.60 -9.90 18.89
N LYS A 125 10.89 -10.20 18.86
CA LYS A 125 11.51 -11.04 17.83
C LYS A 125 10.78 -12.37 17.67
N ASN A 126 10.55 -13.09 18.77
CA ASN A 126 9.90 -14.40 18.75
C ASN A 126 8.46 -14.33 18.28
N ILE A 127 7.71 -13.29 18.65
CA ILE A 127 6.34 -13.06 18.20
C ILE A 127 6.33 -12.77 16.69
N LEU A 128 7.23 -11.91 16.21
CA LEU A 128 7.34 -11.58 14.77
C LEU A 128 7.71 -12.80 13.93
N ILE A 129 8.65 -13.64 14.39
CA ILE A 129 8.99 -14.90 13.70
C ILE A 129 7.76 -15.79 13.56
N LYS A 130 6.99 -15.95 14.64
CA LYS A 130 5.76 -16.75 14.62
C LYS A 130 4.75 -16.18 13.63
N ASN A 131 4.52 -14.86 13.64
CA ASN A 131 3.61 -14.19 12.73
C ASN A 131 4.06 -14.31 11.28
N LEU A 132 5.35 -14.11 10.99
CA LEU A 132 5.93 -14.28 9.66
C LEU A 132 5.68 -15.69 9.12
N ASN A 133 5.94 -16.72 9.94
CA ASN A 133 5.71 -18.11 9.55
C ASN A 133 4.23 -18.40 9.29
N GLN A 134 3.33 -17.91 10.12
CA GLN A 134 1.88 -18.08 9.92
C GLN A 134 1.38 -17.42 8.64
N VAL A 135 1.80 -16.18 8.39
CA VAL A 135 1.41 -15.44 7.18
C VAL A 135 2.03 -16.06 5.92
N SER A 136 3.31 -16.45 5.99
CA SER A 136 3.99 -17.12 4.87
C SER A 136 3.30 -18.43 4.49
N ASN A 137 2.94 -19.25 5.48
CA ASN A 137 2.18 -20.49 5.25
C ASN A 137 0.80 -20.21 4.67
N PHE A 138 0.10 -19.19 5.16
CA PHE A 138 -1.21 -18.82 4.65
C PHE A 138 -1.16 -18.38 3.17
N ILE A 139 -0.16 -17.56 2.80
CA ILE A 139 0.07 -17.11 1.42
C ILE A 139 0.46 -18.30 0.52
N SER A 140 1.38 -19.15 0.98
CA SER A 140 1.81 -20.34 0.21
C SER A 140 0.67 -21.32 -0.01
N ASN A 141 -0.17 -21.57 1.01
CA ASN A 141 -1.36 -22.43 0.89
C ASN A 141 -2.40 -21.85 -0.06
N ALA A 142 -2.41 -20.53 -0.25
CA ALA A 142 -3.23 -19.86 -1.25
C ALA A 142 -2.66 -19.97 -2.68
N GLY A 143 -1.54 -20.67 -2.88
CA GLY A 143 -0.87 -20.89 -4.18
C GLY A 143 -0.07 -19.68 -4.68
N VAL A 144 0.29 -18.75 -3.79
CA VAL A 144 1.06 -17.55 -4.15
C VAL A 144 2.50 -17.68 -3.69
N LYS A 145 3.45 -17.30 -4.55
CA LYS A 145 4.87 -17.27 -4.20
C LYS A 145 5.13 -16.21 -3.13
N CYS A 146 5.84 -16.58 -2.07
CA CYS A 146 6.24 -15.60 -1.06
C CYS A 146 7.62 -15.88 -0.48
N THR A 147 8.25 -14.82 0.00
CA THR A 147 9.46 -14.86 0.82
C THR A 147 9.19 -14.09 2.11
N SER A 148 9.86 -14.42 3.21
CA SER A 148 9.74 -13.70 4.47
C SER A 148 11.11 -13.36 5.03
N GLU A 149 11.28 -12.14 5.52
CA GLU A 149 12.53 -11.66 6.12
C GLU A 149 12.22 -10.90 7.42
N LEU A 150 12.97 -11.23 8.47
CA LEU A 150 12.97 -10.48 9.73
C LEU A 150 14.24 -9.64 9.80
N ILE A 151 14.10 -8.34 9.81
CA ILE A 151 15.20 -7.39 9.82
C ILE A 151 15.48 -6.93 11.26
N GLU A 152 16.74 -6.96 11.65
CA GLU A 152 17.19 -6.35 12.90
C GLU A 152 17.40 -4.85 12.67
N GLY A 153 16.65 -4.04 13.41
CA GLY A 153 16.67 -2.59 13.33
C GLY A 153 17.43 -1.93 14.48
N GLU A 154 18.03 -0.77 14.19
CA GLU A 154 18.61 0.08 15.21
C GLU A 154 17.60 1.11 15.72
N LYS A 155 17.71 1.53 17.00
CA LYS A 155 16.79 2.46 17.68
C LYS A 155 16.56 3.80 16.96
N LYS A 156 17.43 4.18 16.04
CA LYS A 156 17.37 5.46 15.31
C LYS A 156 16.59 5.39 13.99
N GLN A 157 16.24 4.20 13.51
CA GLN A 157 15.56 4.01 12.22
C GLN A 157 14.08 3.69 12.45
N SER A 158 13.22 4.28 11.63
CA SER A 158 11.79 3.97 11.66
C SER A 158 11.48 2.72 10.83
N LEU A 159 10.34 2.06 11.10
CA LEU A 159 9.84 0.98 10.22
C LEU A 159 9.71 1.45 8.78
N GLY A 160 9.30 2.71 8.56
CA GLY A 160 9.21 3.30 7.22
C GLY A 160 10.55 3.33 6.48
N ASP A 161 11.65 3.67 7.17
CA ASP A 161 12.99 3.67 6.56
C ASP A 161 13.38 2.27 6.08
N PHE A 162 13.10 1.24 6.89
CA PHE A 162 13.38 -0.15 6.51
C PHE A 162 12.58 -0.59 5.29
N VAL A 163 11.29 -0.26 5.24
CA VAL A 163 10.42 -0.60 4.11
C VAL A 163 10.92 0.06 2.82
N ILE A 164 11.28 1.35 2.87
CA ILE A 164 11.81 2.07 1.70
C ILE A 164 13.18 1.55 1.25
N ASN A 165 14.05 1.18 2.18
CA ASN A 165 15.33 0.55 1.84
C ASN A 165 15.13 -0.85 1.24
N TYR A 166 14.15 -1.60 1.73
CA TYR A 166 13.78 -2.90 1.22
C TYR A 166 13.18 -2.81 -0.20
N GLU A 167 12.34 -1.81 -0.46
CA GLU A 167 11.84 -1.48 -1.79
C GLU A 167 12.97 -1.31 -2.80
N LYS A 168 13.97 -0.49 -2.46
CA LYS A 168 15.13 -0.24 -3.33
C LYS A 168 15.97 -1.49 -3.57
N LYS A 169 16.15 -2.34 -2.53
CA LYS A 169 16.94 -3.59 -2.61
C LYS A 169 16.34 -4.59 -3.60
N PHE A 170 15.02 -4.68 -3.67
CA PHE A 170 14.32 -5.68 -4.46
C PHE A 170 13.61 -5.12 -5.70
N ASP A 171 13.81 -3.82 -5.98
CA ASP A 171 13.14 -3.12 -7.10
C ASP A 171 11.65 -3.45 -7.16
N SER A 172 10.98 -3.24 -6.02
CA SER A 172 9.59 -3.64 -5.89
C SER A 172 8.63 -2.69 -6.60
N ASP A 173 7.52 -3.23 -7.06
CA ASP A 173 6.53 -2.57 -7.90
C ASP A 173 5.35 -2.03 -7.09
N LEU A 174 5.08 -2.64 -5.93
CA LEU A 174 3.95 -2.29 -5.07
C LEU A 174 4.30 -2.52 -3.60
N ILE A 175 3.90 -1.58 -2.74
CA ILE A 175 3.93 -1.74 -1.28
C ILE A 175 2.50 -1.73 -0.76
N ILE A 176 2.07 -2.79 -0.07
CA ILE A 176 0.74 -2.88 0.53
C ILE A 176 0.84 -2.61 2.03
N ILE A 177 0.21 -1.54 2.49
CA ILE A 177 0.20 -1.13 3.90
C ILE A 177 -1.23 -0.87 4.40
N MET A 178 -1.42 -0.98 5.71
CA MET A 178 -2.62 -0.46 6.37
C MET A 178 -2.40 0.99 6.79
N THR A 179 -3.39 1.81 6.55
CA THR A 179 -3.32 3.24 6.85
C THR A 179 -3.96 3.61 8.18
N LYS A 180 -4.89 2.78 8.67
CA LYS A 180 -5.60 2.95 9.94
C LYS A 180 -5.21 1.81 10.89
N LYS A 181 -5.06 2.10 12.21
CA LYS A 181 -5.00 1.09 13.26
C LYS A 181 -6.40 0.91 13.83
N GLU A 182 -6.83 -0.33 14.06
CA GLU A 182 -8.15 -0.64 14.66
C GLU A 182 -8.38 0.10 16.00
N GLU A 183 -7.35 0.21 16.83
CA GLU A 183 -7.41 0.91 18.13
C GLU A 183 -7.60 2.43 17.99
N LEU A 184 -7.37 3.00 16.82
CA LEU A 184 -7.53 4.42 16.49
C LEU A 184 -8.68 4.66 15.51
N ALA A 185 -9.63 3.76 15.41
CA ALA A 185 -10.78 3.88 14.49
C ALA A 185 -11.56 5.20 14.65
N LEU A 186 -11.43 5.86 15.80
CA LEU A 186 -11.98 7.21 16.04
C LEU A 186 -11.06 8.34 15.57
N SER A 187 -9.78 8.07 15.25
CA SER A 187 -8.88 9.09 14.73
C SER A 187 -8.76 8.93 13.20
N ASN A 188 -9.25 9.91 12.48
CA ASN A 188 -9.11 9.99 11.02
C ASN A 188 -7.66 10.30 10.57
N ASN A 189 -6.64 9.94 11.35
CA ASN A 189 -5.26 10.24 11.04
C ASN A 189 -4.52 9.01 10.49
N LEU A 190 -3.75 9.21 9.42
CA LEU A 190 -2.79 8.22 8.93
C LEU A 190 -1.73 7.94 10.00
N SER A 191 -1.31 6.69 10.13
CA SER A 191 -0.15 6.37 10.96
C SER A 191 1.10 7.09 10.43
N VAL A 192 2.03 7.43 11.32
CA VAL A 192 3.30 8.09 10.93
C VAL A 192 4.05 7.23 9.91
N THR A 193 4.08 5.92 10.11
CA THR A 193 4.73 4.97 9.21
C THR A 193 4.06 4.94 7.83
N ALA A 194 2.72 4.86 7.77
CA ALA A 194 1.99 4.87 6.50
C ALA A 194 2.27 6.16 5.72
N ARG A 195 2.16 7.32 6.39
CA ARG A 195 2.47 8.61 5.79
C ARG A 195 3.90 8.64 5.24
N TYR A 196 4.89 8.19 6.02
CA TYR A 196 6.27 8.15 5.60
C TYR A 196 6.49 7.29 4.35
N ILE A 197 5.93 6.07 4.32
CA ILE A 197 6.03 5.16 3.17
C ILE A 197 5.40 5.78 1.93
N ILE A 198 4.18 6.26 2.03
CA ILE A 198 3.47 6.90 0.92
C ILE A 198 4.26 8.09 0.35
N HIS A 199 4.94 8.87 1.19
CA HIS A 199 5.76 10.02 0.74
C HIS A 199 7.08 9.60 0.09
N ASN A 200 7.73 8.51 0.52
CA ASN A 200 9.10 8.19 0.17
C ASN A 200 9.25 6.96 -0.75
N SER A 201 8.21 6.14 -0.97
CA SER A 201 8.21 5.08 -2.00
C SER A 201 8.42 5.65 -3.40
N LYS A 202 8.84 4.80 -4.35
CA LYS A 202 8.98 5.18 -5.78
C LYS A 202 7.65 5.63 -6.39
#